data_d6ae42a46f009faafe2f05e3af4ed79c
#
_entry.id   d6ae42a46f009faafe2f05e3af4ed79c
#
_cell.length_a   1.000
_cell.length_b   1.000
_cell.length_c   1.000
_cell.angle_alpha   90.00
_cell.angle_beta   90.00
_cell.angle_gamma   90.00
#
_symmetry.space_group_name_H-M   'P 1'
#
loop_
_entity.id
_entity.type
_entity.pdbx_description
1 polymer ?
#
loop_
_entity_poly.entity_id
_entity_poly.type
_entity_poly.pdbx_seq_one_letter_code
_entity_poly.pdbx_strand_id
1 'polypeptide(L)' 'MEADLQTKVEKYEGKAAKCQEWARQAAEGPQRALYEVLAGYYGGLAADFRQVIAKRKAA' A
#
# COMPACT_ATOMS: atom_id res chain seq x y z
N MET A 1 -10.37 16.86 -4.99
CA MET A 1 -10.73 15.47 -5.24
C MET A 1 -9.53 14.64 -5.60
N GLU A 2 -8.78 15.00 -6.65
CA GLU A 2 -7.55 14.28 -6.96
C GLU A 2 -6.53 14.38 -5.83
N ALA A 3 -6.50 15.51 -5.12
CA ALA A 3 -5.61 15.68 -3.99
C ALA A 3 -5.90 14.66 -2.89
N ASP A 4 -7.18 14.34 -2.66
CA ASP A 4 -7.55 13.34 -1.66
C ASP A 4 -7.12 11.95 -2.07
N LEU A 5 -7.25 11.62 -3.37
CA LEU A 5 -6.81 10.32 -3.86
C LEU A 5 -5.29 10.19 -3.79
N GLN A 6 -4.59 11.26 -4.15
CA GLN A 6 -3.13 11.26 -4.07
C GLN A 6 -2.67 11.09 -2.63
N THR A 7 -3.33 11.74 -1.69
CA THR A 7 -3.03 11.59 -0.27
C THR A 7 -3.23 10.15 0.18
N LYS A 8 -4.29 9.49 -0.29
CA LYS A 8 -4.54 8.09 0.03
C LYS A 8 -3.48 7.17 -0.56
N VAL A 9 -3.05 7.44 -1.79
CA VAL A 9 -1.96 6.67 -2.39
C VAL A 9 -0.73 6.74 -1.51
N GLU A 10 -0.34 7.95 -1.11
CA GLU A 10 0.85 8.15 -0.28
C GLU A 10 0.71 7.47 1.07
N LYS A 11 -0.47 7.55 1.66
CA LYS A 11 -0.75 6.90 2.95
C LYS A 11 -0.58 5.39 2.86
N TYR A 12 -1.18 4.77 1.85
CA TYR A 12 -1.13 3.31 1.74
C TYR A 12 0.23 2.82 1.28
N GLU A 13 0.91 3.59 0.44
CA GLU A 13 2.31 3.27 0.09
C GLU A 13 3.19 3.29 1.34
N GLY A 14 2.99 4.28 2.20
CA GLY A 14 3.73 4.35 3.46
C GLY A 14 3.44 3.18 4.37
N LYS A 15 2.16 2.79 4.47
CA LYS A 15 1.78 1.62 5.28
C LYS A 15 2.37 0.34 4.71
N ALA A 16 2.34 0.17 3.39
CA ALA A 16 2.93 -1.00 2.74
C ALA A 16 4.43 -1.08 3.01
N ALA A 17 5.13 0.05 2.90
CA ALA A 17 6.57 0.10 3.16
C ALA A 17 6.89 -0.26 4.60
N LYS A 18 6.12 0.23 5.56
CA LYS A 18 6.30 -0.11 6.96
C LYS A 18 6.07 -1.59 7.23
N CYS A 19 5.02 -2.16 6.63
CA CYS A 19 4.74 -3.57 6.80
C CYS A 19 5.85 -4.43 6.21
N GLN A 20 6.40 -4.04 5.06
CA GLN A 20 7.53 -4.74 4.47
C GLN A 20 8.75 -4.69 5.39
N GLU A 21 9.01 -3.55 5.99
CA GLU A 21 10.12 -3.40 6.93
C GLU A 21 9.93 -4.28 8.15
N TRP A 22 8.73 -4.26 8.73
CA TRP A 22 8.43 -5.11 9.88
C TRP A 22 8.52 -6.59 9.54
N ALA A 23 8.10 -6.98 8.32
CA ALA A 23 8.24 -8.36 7.88
C ALA A 23 9.71 -8.79 7.83
N ARG A 24 10.58 -7.91 7.35
CA ARG A 24 12.01 -8.22 7.31
C ARG A 24 12.62 -8.36 8.71
N GLN A 25 12.12 -7.57 9.67
CA GLN A 25 12.62 -7.59 11.03
C GLN A 25 12.04 -8.74 11.87
N ALA A 26 10.86 -9.24 11.49
CA ALA A 26 10.22 -10.31 12.23
C ALA A 26 10.90 -11.64 11.96
N ALA A 27 10.94 -12.48 12.99
CA ALA A 27 11.39 -13.86 12.81
C ALA A 27 10.41 -14.59 11.89
N GLU A 28 10.86 -15.64 11.22
CA GLU A 28 9.99 -16.44 10.38
C GLU A 28 8.85 -17.02 11.21
N GLY A 29 7.66 -17.03 10.63
CA GLY A 29 6.49 -17.57 11.28
C GLY A 29 5.25 -16.74 11.02
N PRO A 30 4.19 -16.95 11.84
CA PRO A 30 2.90 -16.31 11.61
C PRO A 30 2.96 -14.78 11.59
N GLN A 31 3.79 -14.18 12.43
CA GLN A 31 3.88 -12.73 12.50
C GLN A 31 4.45 -12.14 11.22
N ARG A 32 5.51 -12.75 10.69
CA ARG A 32 6.11 -12.31 9.43
C ARG A 32 5.09 -12.47 8.28
N ALA A 33 4.41 -13.60 8.25
CA ALA A 33 3.39 -13.85 7.22
C ALA A 33 2.29 -12.79 7.27
N LEU A 34 1.86 -12.40 8.47
CA LEU A 34 0.86 -11.35 8.64
C LEU A 34 1.33 -10.03 8.04
N TYR A 35 2.56 -9.61 8.34
CA TYR A 35 3.09 -8.37 7.79
C TYR A 35 3.21 -8.42 6.27
N GLU A 36 3.59 -9.56 5.71
CA GLU A 36 3.67 -9.73 4.26
C GLU A 36 2.29 -9.61 3.62
N VAL A 37 1.26 -10.19 4.22
CA VAL A 37 -0.12 -10.06 3.74
C VAL A 37 -0.57 -8.61 3.79
N LEU A 38 -0.31 -7.92 4.90
CA LEU A 38 -0.69 -6.52 5.04
C LEU A 38 0.03 -5.64 4.03
N ALA A 39 1.31 -5.89 3.79
CA ALA A 39 2.06 -5.13 2.80
C ALA A 39 1.45 -5.28 1.41
N GLY A 40 1.05 -6.49 1.03
CA GLY A 40 0.39 -6.74 -0.24
C GLY A 40 -0.96 -6.06 -0.33
N TYR A 41 -1.73 -6.09 0.76
CA TYR A 41 -3.03 -5.44 0.82
C TYR A 41 -2.92 -3.93 0.62
N TYR A 42 -2.05 -3.29 1.39
CA TYR A 42 -1.88 -1.83 1.28
C TYR A 42 -1.26 -1.43 -0.05
N GLY A 43 -0.31 -2.20 -0.57
CA GLY A 43 0.26 -1.96 -1.88
C GLY A 43 -0.77 -2.06 -2.98
N GLY A 44 -1.67 -3.04 -2.89
CA GLY A 44 -2.78 -3.21 -3.83
C GLY A 44 -3.74 -2.03 -3.81
N LEU A 45 -4.08 -1.54 -2.61
CA LEU A 45 -4.93 -0.36 -2.48
C LEU A 45 -4.29 0.86 -3.14
N ALA A 46 -3.01 1.09 -2.90
CA ALA A 46 -2.30 2.21 -3.50
C ALA A 46 -2.33 2.12 -5.03
N ALA A 47 -2.09 0.93 -5.56
CA ALA A 47 -2.11 0.72 -7.01
C ALA A 47 -3.51 1.00 -7.59
N ASP A 48 -4.56 0.56 -6.89
CA ASP A 48 -5.93 0.80 -7.34
C ASP A 48 -6.26 2.29 -7.37
N PHE A 49 -5.86 3.03 -6.34
CA PHE A 49 -6.09 4.48 -6.31
C PHE A 49 -5.30 5.18 -7.42
N ARG A 50 -4.08 4.72 -7.73
CA ARG A 50 -3.31 5.26 -8.84
C ARG A 50 -4.01 5.06 -10.16
N GLN A 51 -4.63 3.90 -10.37
CA GLN A 51 -5.39 3.63 -11.59
C GLN A 51 -6.58 4.57 -11.72
N VAL A 52 -7.28 4.84 -10.62
CA VAL A 52 -8.40 5.78 -10.64
C VAL A 52 -7.92 7.17 -11.05
N ILE A 53 -6.81 7.62 -10.47
CA ILE A 53 -6.24 8.92 -10.81
C ILE A 53 -5.86 8.98 -12.31
N ALA A 54 -5.21 7.94 -12.80
CA ALA A 54 -4.79 7.89 -14.20
C ALA A 54 -6.00 7.93 -15.14
N LYS A 55 -7.07 7.22 -14.83
CA LYS A 55 -8.28 7.21 -15.64
C LYS A 55 -8.94 8.58 -15.66
N ARG A 56 -8.95 9.28 -14.53
CA ARG A 56 -9.51 10.63 -14.48
C ARG A 56 -8.71 11.60 -15.31
N LYS A 57 -7.39 11.49 -15.30
CA LYS A 57 -6.53 12.35 -16.12
C LYS A 57 -6.68 12.07 -17.61
N ALA A 58 -6.87 10.79 -17.97
CA ALA A 58 -7.03 10.41 -19.37
C ALA A 58 -8.38 10.83 -19.94
N ALA A 59 -9.37 11.01 -19.09
CA ALA A 59 -10.69 11.49 -19.53
C ALA A 59 -10.69 13.01 -19.64
#